data_03bec12b2e94a319b7c07df29223f75c
#
_entry.id   03bec12b2e94a319b7c07df29223f75c
#
_cell.length_a   1.000
_cell.length_b   1.000
_cell.length_c   1.000
_cell.angle_alpha   90.00
_cell.angle_beta   90.00
_cell.angle_gamma   90.00
#
_symmetry.space_group_name_H-M   'P 1'
#
loop_
_entity.id
_entity.type
_entity.pdbx_description
1 polymer ?
#
loop_
_entity_poly.entity_id
_entity_poly.type
_entity_poly.pdbx_seq_one_letter_code
_entity_poly.pdbx_strand_id
1 'polypeptide(L)'
;SDSEDELPPGWEERATIDGSVYYVNHSTKGTQWTHPRTGKKKVVSGDMPFGWEKCVSEDGKVFYVDHSNRRTTYTDPRLAFATEEKEHPYDFRQRFDGSTTALQVLHGRDLAGKFAIITGANTGIGYETSRSLAFHGCTVIFACRNMESAQNAIDKIKAERSNTHCEAMELNLSSLHSVKKFATNYKLRFNKVDILILNAGVFGMAFSLTDDNYETLFQVNHLGHFYLTLQLEFVLVSGSRVVVVSSESHRFSNLSSTSLSQETLSPPTSRTYWTLMAYNNSKLCNVLFANELAKRWKDKGVYVNSLHPGNLVSSDLSRHWWPYRMLFAIARPFTKSLQQAASTTVYCATAPELDNVTGLYFNNCCRCAPSSAAQDSEFAQKLWDISTE
;
A
#
# COMPACT_ATOMS: atom_id res chain seq x y z
N SER A 1 -8.87 -8.53 21.90
CA SER A 1 -8.79 -9.97 21.51
C SER A 1 -10.16 -10.56 21.76
N ASP A 2 -10.83 -11.01 20.72
CA ASP A 2 -12.14 -11.64 20.82
C ASP A 2 -11.99 -12.98 21.55
N SER A 3 -12.79 -13.21 22.59
CA SER A 3 -12.84 -14.43 23.37
C SER A 3 -13.16 -15.69 22.54
N GLU A 4 -13.61 -15.53 21.31
CA GLU A 4 -13.92 -16.62 20.38
C GLU A 4 -12.66 -17.28 19.80
N ASP A 5 -11.54 -16.55 19.68
CA ASP A 5 -10.26 -17.08 19.17
C ASP A 5 -9.40 -17.76 20.25
N GLU A 6 -9.82 -17.71 21.52
CA GLU A 6 -9.15 -18.43 22.60
C GLU A 6 -9.38 -19.93 22.51
N LEU A 7 -8.29 -20.71 22.60
CA LEU A 7 -8.37 -22.16 22.66
C LEU A 7 -9.03 -22.62 23.95
N PRO A 8 -9.88 -23.67 23.92
CA PRO A 8 -10.36 -24.30 25.13
C PRO A 8 -9.21 -24.89 25.95
N PRO A 9 -9.38 -25.02 27.28
CA PRO A 9 -8.36 -25.67 28.12
C PRO A 9 -7.97 -27.05 27.59
N GLY A 10 -6.68 -27.34 27.59
CA GLY A 10 -6.12 -28.62 27.11
C GLY A 10 -5.92 -28.70 25.58
N TRP A 11 -6.19 -27.65 24.87
CA TRP A 11 -5.89 -27.56 23.44
C TRP A 11 -4.63 -26.74 23.18
N GLU A 12 -3.87 -27.13 22.14
CA GLU A 12 -2.67 -26.45 21.66
C GLU A 12 -2.77 -26.26 20.14
N GLU A 13 -2.34 -25.12 19.64
CA GLU A 13 -2.27 -24.79 18.22
C GLU A 13 -0.85 -25.06 17.70
N ARG A 14 -0.72 -25.74 16.58
CA ARG A 14 0.55 -26.07 15.92
C ARG A 14 0.47 -25.80 14.42
N ALA A 15 1.61 -25.53 13.80
CA ALA A 15 1.73 -25.37 12.36
C ALA A 15 2.55 -26.49 11.73
N THR A 16 2.16 -26.93 10.56
CA THR A 16 2.94 -27.82 9.69
C THR A 16 4.01 -27.02 8.93
N ILE A 17 4.91 -27.73 8.25
CA ILE A 17 5.98 -27.10 7.47
C ILE A 17 5.43 -26.28 6.32
N ASP A 18 4.34 -26.73 5.68
CA ASP A 18 3.62 -26.06 4.59
C ASP A 18 2.70 -24.93 5.05
N GLY A 19 2.65 -24.65 6.36
CA GLY A 19 1.90 -23.53 6.94
C GLY A 19 0.47 -23.82 7.32
N SER A 20 -0.01 -25.07 7.17
CA SER A 20 -1.34 -25.47 7.64
C SER A 20 -1.36 -25.52 9.18
N VAL A 21 -2.39 -24.97 9.79
CA VAL A 21 -2.55 -24.98 11.24
C VAL A 21 -3.42 -26.17 11.66
N TYR A 22 -3.01 -26.85 12.72
CA TYR A 22 -3.77 -27.92 13.34
C TYR A 22 -3.81 -27.78 14.87
N TYR A 23 -4.80 -28.40 15.47
CA TYR A 23 -5.08 -28.30 16.90
C TYR A 23 -4.90 -29.66 17.56
N VAL A 24 -4.19 -29.69 18.68
CA VAL A 24 -3.91 -30.88 19.49
C VAL A 24 -4.71 -30.80 20.77
N ASN A 25 -5.49 -31.82 21.05
CA ASN A 25 -6.15 -31.99 22.35
C ASN A 25 -5.33 -32.93 23.25
N HIS A 26 -4.71 -32.38 24.27
CA HIS A 26 -3.85 -33.14 25.18
C HIS A 26 -4.61 -34.13 26.07
N SER A 27 -5.92 -33.88 26.32
CA SER A 27 -6.76 -34.77 27.15
C SER A 27 -7.16 -36.02 26.38
N THR A 28 -7.56 -35.87 25.11
CA THR A 28 -8.02 -36.99 24.27
C THR A 28 -6.90 -37.57 23.40
N LYS A 29 -5.74 -36.90 23.31
CA LYS A 29 -4.62 -37.21 22.40
C LYS A 29 -5.03 -37.18 20.92
N GLY A 30 -6.13 -36.46 20.57
CA GLY A 30 -6.63 -36.30 19.23
C GLY A 30 -6.09 -35.02 18.57
N THR A 31 -6.14 -34.97 17.24
CA THR A 31 -5.78 -33.81 16.44
C THR A 31 -6.92 -33.47 15.48
N GLN A 32 -7.06 -32.18 15.13
CA GLN A 32 -8.00 -31.72 14.11
C GLN A 32 -7.47 -30.48 13.38
N TRP A 33 -7.95 -30.25 12.16
CA TRP A 33 -7.53 -29.14 11.30
C TRP A 33 -8.35 -27.86 11.48
N THR A 34 -9.44 -27.93 12.24
CA THR A 34 -10.33 -26.78 12.46
C THR A 34 -10.21 -26.31 13.91
N HIS A 35 -10.37 -25.02 14.11
CA HIS A 35 -10.37 -24.43 15.46
C HIS A 35 -11.51 -25.03 16.30
N PRO A 36 -11.27 -25.51 17.52
CA PRO A 36 -12.23 -26.27 18.30
C PRO A 36 -13.50 -25.50 18.70
N ARG A 37 -13.45 -24.17 18.72
CA ARG A 37 -14.63 -23.34 19.00
C ARG A 37 -15.28 -22.80 17.74
N THR A 38 -14.48 -22.26 16.79
CA THR A 38 -15.02 -21.55 15.62
C THR A 38 -15.25 -22.46 14.43
N GLY A 39 -14.70 -23.67 14.42
CA GLY A 39 -14.77 -24.60 13.28
C GLY A 39 -13.97 -24.18 12.05
N LYS A 40 -13.26 -23.06 12.11
CA LYS A 40 -12.52 -22.50 10.98
C LYS A 40 -11.11 -23.09 10.89
N LYS A 41 -10.58 -23.16 9.68
CA LYS A 41 -9.18 -23.49 9.41
C LYS A 41 -8.33 -22.23 9.45
N LYS A 42 -7.07 -22.37 9.88
CA LYS A 42 -6.08 -21.29 9.82
C LYS A 42 -4.86 -21.73 9.03
N VAL A 43 -4.19 -20.75 8.46
CA VAL A 43 -2.90 -20.90 7.78
C VAL A 43 -1.91 -19.87 8.31
N VAL A 44 -0.63 -20.22 8.34
CA VAL A 44 0.45 -19.29 8.64
C VAL A 44 1.22 -18.98 7.36
N SER A 45 1.87 -17.82 7.29
CA SER A 45 2.76 -17.49 6.18
C SER A 45 3.88 -18.53 6.06
N GLY A 46 4.34 -18.82 4.85
CA GLY A 46 5.51 -19.68 4.62
C GLY A 46 6.81 -19.10 5.16
N ASP A 47 6.91 -17.78 5.25
CA ASP A 47 8.10 -17.06 5.70
C ASP A 47 8.09 -16.88 7.22
N MET A 48 9.30 -16.89 7.83
CA MET A 48 9.47 -16.57 9.26
C MET A 48 9.19 -15.07 9.49
N PRO A 49 8.67 -14.70 10.68
CA PRO A 49 8.59 -13.29 11.05
C PRO A 49 9.98 -12.63 11.05
N PHE A 50 10.03 -11.33 10.74
CA PHE A 50 11.29 -10.58 10.71
C PHE A 50 12.09 -10.74 12.01
N GLY A 51 13.37 -11.09 11.88
CA GLY A 51 14.27 -11.34 13.01
C GLY A 51 14.19 -12.74 13.60
N TRP A 52 13.36 -13.63 13.05
CA TRP A 52 13.27 -15.03 13.47
C TRP A 52 13.94 -15.98 12.49
N GLU A 53 14.54 -17.02 13.02
CA GLU A 53 15.18 -18.11 12.27
C GLU A 53 14.64 -19.45 12.73
N LYS A 54 14.40 -20.36 11.78
CA LYS A 54 14.05 -21.76 12.05
C LYS A 54 15.32 -22.60 12.05
N CYS A 55 15.58 -23.27 13.15
CA CYS A 55 16.74 -24.13 13.33
C CYS A 55 16.30 -25.58 13.59
N VAL A 56 17.20 -26.52 13.31
CA VAL A 56 17.03 -27.94 13.64
C VAL A 56 18.19 -28.35 14.52
N SER A 57 17.89 -28.94 15.69
CA SER A 57 18.90 -29.48 16.61
C SER A 57 19.49 -30.80 16.11
N GLU A 58 20.58 -31.26 16.69
CA GLU A 58 21.26 -32.52 16.31
C GLU A 58 20.36 -33.76 16.45
N ASP A 59 19.38 -33.71 17.35
CA ASP A 59 18.37 -34.75 17.56
C ASP A 59 17.14 -34.62 16.64
N GLY A 60 17.21 -33.70 15.63
CA GLY A 60 16.17 -33.49 14.62
C GLY A 60 14.97 -32.66 15.07
N LYS A 61 15.00 -32.08 16.28
CA LYS A 61 13.91 -31.23 16.76
C LYS A 61 14.00 -29.82 16.18
N VAL A 62 12.86 -29.29 15.70
CA VAL A 62 12.76 -27.93 15.22
C VAL A 62 12.61 -26.98 16.41
N PHE A 63 13.38 -25.89 16.39
CA PHE A 63 13.26 -24.77 17.32
C PHE A 63 13.44 -23.46 16.57
N TYR A 64 13.04 -22.36 17.18
CA TYR A 64 13.03 -21.04 16.57
C TYR A 64 13.88 -20.08 17.40
N VAL A 65 14.68 -19.25 16.72
CA VAL A 65 15.57 -18.24 17.30
C VAL A 65 15.05 -16.85 16.98
N ASP A 66 14.79 -16.06 18.00
CA ASP A 66 14.46 -14.65 17.92
C ASP A 66 15.75 -13.83 18.09
N HIS A 67 16.33 -13.36 16.99
CA HIS A 67 17.56 -12.58 17.00
C HIS A 67 17.37 -11.17 17.58
N SER A 68 16.14 -10.65 17.54
CA SER A 68 15.82 -9.31 18.07
C SER A 68 15.82 -9.31 19.61
N ASN A 69 15.26 -10.36 20.23
CA ASN A 69 15.14 -10.50 21.67
C ASN A 69 16.12 -11.52 22.26
N ARG A 70 16.99 -12.12 21.44
CA ARG A 70 18.01 -13.12 21.85
C ARG A 70 17.42 -14.28 22.66
N ARG A 71 16.32 -14.85 22.19
CA ARG A 71 15.63 -15.96 22.82
C ARG A 71 15.35 -17.10 21.84
N THR A 72 15.12 -18.29 22.37
CA THR A 72 14.71 -19.46 21.60
C THR A 72 13.36 -19.99 22.09
N THR A 73 12.61 -20.64 21.22
CA THR A 73 11.34 -21.31 21.54
C THR A 73 11.12 -22.52 20.65
N TYR A 74 10.36 -23.49 21.12
CA TYR A 74 9.83 -24.59 20.31
C TYR A 74 8.47 -24.30 19.70
N THR A 75 7.79 -23.24 20.15
CA THR A 75 6.53 -22.79 19.56
C THR A 75 6.82 -22.03 18.29
N ASP A 76 6.13 -22.38 17.21
CA ASP A 76 6.26 -21.69 15.91
C ASP A 76 5.79 -20.24 16.03
N PRO A 77 6.68 -19.24 15.83
CA PRO A 77 6.31 -17.84 15.99
C PRO A 77 5.29 -17.36 14.93
N ARG A 78 5.14 -18.10 13.83
CA ARG A 78 4.15 -17.78 12.78
C ARG A 78 2.71 -17.96 13.27
N LEU A 79 2.48 -18.80 14.30
CA LEU A 79 1.15 -19.02 14.87
C LEU A 79 0.53 -17.74 15.43
N ALA A 80 1.32 -16.83 15.97
CA ALA A 80 0.84 -15.52 16.43
C ALA A 80 0.24 -14.67 15.31
N PHE A 81 0.51 -15.01 14.04
CA PHE A 81 0.09 -14.30 12.83
C PHE A 81 -0.76 -15.16 11.90
N ALA A 82 -1.25 -16.31 12.39
CA ALA A 82 -2.10 -17.19 11.62
C ALA A 82 -3.38 -16.46 11.16
N THR A 83 -3.75 -16.68 9.91
CA THR A 83 -4.96 -16.10 9.30
C THR A 83 -5.97 -17.20 9.00
N GLU A 84 -7.27 -16.88 9.07
CA GLU A 84 -8.32 -17.81 8.66
C GLU A 84 -8.19 -18.15 7.17
N GLU A 85 -8.35 -19.43 6.84
CA GLU A 85 -8.43 -19.88 5.44
C GLU A 85 -9.71 -19.33 4.82
N LYS A 86 -9.61 -18.78 3.61
CA LYS A 86 -10.71 -18.13 2.94
C LYS A 86 -11.41 -19.10 1.99
N GLU A 87 -12.73 -19.10 2.00
CA GLU A 87 -13.52 -19.79 0.97
C GLU A 87 -13.47 -19.02 -0.36
N HIS A 88 -13.47 -17.69 -0.28
CA HIS A 88 -13.28 -16.80 -1.44
C HIS A 88 -12.20 -15.75 -1.18
N PRO A 89 -11.44 -15.32 -2.20
CA PRO A 89 -10.36 -14.32 -2.04
C PRO A 89 -10.82 -13.03 -1.34
N TYR A 90 -12.10 -12.67 -1.51
CA TYR A 90 -12.69 -11.45 -0.94
C TYR A 90 -13.26 -11.62 0.47
N ASP A 91 -13.19 -12.83 1.03
CA ASP A 91 -13.61 -13.13 2.40
C ASP A 91 -12.42 -12.91 3.32
N PHE A 92 -12.34 -11.74 3.91
CA PHE A 92 -11.34 -11.42 4.93
C PHE A 92 -11.97 -10.60 6.06
N ARG A 93 -11.58 -10.98 7.28
CA ARG A 93 -12.01 -10.28 8.50
C ARG A 93 -11.20 -9.02 8.67
N GLN A 94 -11.85 -7.93 9.07
CA GLN A 94 -11.16 -6.72 9.46
C GLN A 94 -10.32 -6.99 10.72
N ARG A 95 -9.01 -6.82 10.62
CA ARG A 95 -8.04 -6.97 11.72
C ARG A 95 -7.54 -5.64 12.26
N PHE A 96 -7.60 -4.61 11.44
CA PHE A 96 -7.05 -3.29 11.69
C PHE A 96 -8.11 -2.21 11.51
N ASP A 97 -7.92 -1.08 12.16
CA ASP A 97 -8.84 0.05 12.14
C ASP A 97 -8.11 1.39 11.95
N GLY A 98 -8.85 2.49 12.16
CA GLY A 98 -8.32 3.84 12.01
C GLY A 98 -7.27 4.25 13.05
N SER A 99 -7.13 3.53 14.16
CA SER A 99 -6.13 3.77 15.20
C SER A 99 -4.82 3.01 14.96
N THR A 100 -4.84 2.00 14.10
CA THR A 100 -3.71 1.12 13.80
C THR A 100 -2.60 1.89 13.09
N THR A 101 -1.35 1.65 13.50
CA THR A 101 -0.16 2.22 12.88
C THR A 101 0.40 1.32 11.77
N ALA A 102 1.21 1.88 10.87
CA ALA A 102 1.89 1.12 9.81
C ALA A 102 2.78 -0.01 10.37
N LEU A 103 3.48 0.23 11.47
CA LEU A 103 4.31 -0.80 12.12
C LEU A 103 3.48 -1.92 12.75
N GLN A 104 2.29 -1.62 13.28
CA GLN A 104 1.37 -2.65 13.78
C GLN A 104 0.84 -3.54 12.66
N VAL A 105 0.57 -2.98 11.47
CA VAL A 105 0.19 -3.77 10.28
C VAL A 105 1.30 -4.73 9.87
N LEU A 106 2.55 -4.30 9.99
CA LEU A 106 3.74 -5.09 9.62
C LEU A 106 4.21 -6.04 10.71
N HIS A 107 3.59 -6.03 11.88
CA HIS A 107 4.03 -6.88 12.98
C HIS A 107 4.06 -8.35 12.53
N GLY A 108 5.21 -9.01 12.70
CA GLY A 108 5.43 -10.39 12.27
C GLY A 108 5.67 -10.59 10.77
N ARG A 109 5.78 -9.52 9.97
CA ARG A 109 6.09 -9.63 8.55
C ARG A 109 7.59 -9.51 8.31
N ASP A 110 8.10 -10.34 7.41
CA ASP A 110 9.43 -10.17 6.82
C ASP A 110 9.26 -9.78 5.34
N LEU A 111 9.91 -8.69 4.95
CA LEU A 111 9.91 -8.18 3.59
C LEU A 111 11.32 -8.24 2.98
N ALA A 112 12.23 -9.03 3.58
CA ALA A 112 13.56 -9.23 3.02
C ALA A 112 13.47 -9.78 1.59
N GLY A 113 14.30 -9.24 0.69
CA GLY A 113 14.27 -9.59 -0.73
C GLY A 113 13.10 -9.03 -1.54
N LYS A 114 12.17 -8.26 -0.93
CA LYS A 114 11.14 -7.51 -1.64
C LYS A 114 11.64 -6.14 -2.05
N PHE A 115 11.21 -5.67 -3.22
CA PHE A 115 11.53 -4.36 -3.78
C PHE A 115 10.26 -3.50 -3.86
N ALA A 116 10.29 -2.33 -3.20
CA ALA A 116 9.22 -1.36 -3.22
C ALA A 116 9.65 -0.06 -3.91
N ILE A 117 8.83 0.44 -4.83
CA ILE A 117 8.94 1.79 -5.39
C ILE A 117 7.85 2.64 -4.76
N ILE A 118 8.21 3.79 -4.17
CA ILE A 118 7.26 4.71 -3.54
C ILE A 118 7.46 6.09 -4.12
N THR A 119 6.43 6.63 -4.78
CA THR A 119 6.47 7.99 -5.29
C THR A 119 6.22 9.00 -4.16
N GLY A 120 7.00 10.07 -4.11
CA GLY A 120 6.91 11.07 -3.04
C GLY A 120 7.28 10.53 -1.66
N ALA A 121 8.28 9.67 -1.60
CA ALA A 121 8.73 8.97 -0.39
C ALA A 121 9.48 9.85 0.63
N ASN A 122 9.83 11.08 0.27
CA ASN A 122 10.70 11.96 1.06
C ASN A 122 9.97 12.72 2.19
N THR A 123 8.64 12.72 2.21
CA THR A 123 7.86 13.45 3.21
C THR A 123 6.50 12.80 3.48
N GLY A 124 5.89 13.15 4.61
CA GLY A 124 4.51 12.79 4.94
C GLY A 124 4.24 11.29 4.98
N ILE A 125 3.12 10.88 4.39
CA ILE A 125 2.67 9.47 4.35
C ILE A 125 3.66 8.61 3.58
N GLY A 126 4.21 9.13 2.47
CA GLY A 126 5.21 8.42 1.68
C GLY A 126 6.48 8.09 2.48
N TYR A 127 6.97 9.04 3.28
CA TYR A 127 8.11 8.84 4.17
C TYR A 127 7.83 7.75 5.22
N GLU A 128 6.70 7.85 5.92
CA GLU A 128 6.37 6.88 6.97
C GLU A 128 6.09 5.48 6.40
N THR A 129 5.47 5.39 5.22
CA THR A 129 5.33 4.14 4.48
C THR A 129 6.68 3.54 4.16
N SER A 130 7.61 4.33 3.61
CA SER A 130 8.97 3.90 3.25
C SER A 130 9.75 3.43 4.47
N ARG A 131 9.70 4.20 5.56
CA ARG A 131 10.33 3.88 6.83
C ARG A 131 9.82 2.55 7.38
N SER A 132 8.51 2.36 7.40
CA SER A 132 7.88 1.15 7.93
C SER A 132 8.26 -0.10 7.13
N LEU A 133 8.23 -0.03 5.78
CA LEU A 133 8.66 -1.14 4.92
C LEU A 133 10.15 -1.45 5.06
N ALA A 134 11.00 -0.41 5.08
CA ALA A 134 12.45 -0.58 5.24
C ALA A 134 12.82 -1.23 6.57
N PHE A 135 12.10 -0.92 7.64
CA PHE A 135 12.29 -1.53 8.96
C PHE A 135 11.96 -3.03 9.00
N HIS A 136 11.24 -3.53 8.01
CA HIS A 136 10.91 -4.95 7.86
C HIS A 136 11.70 -5.63 6.73
N GLY A 137 12.86 -5.06 6.37
CA GLY A 137 13.81 -5.67 5.42
C GLY A 137 13.55 -5.40 3.95
N CYS A 138 12.49 -4.63 3.60
CA CYS A 138 12.21 -4.27 2.21
C CYS A 138 13.30 -3.34 1.65
N THR A 139 13.73 -3.58 0.41
CA THR A 139 14.52 -2.60 -0.35
C THR A 139 13.58 -1.54 -0.91
N VAL A 140 13.71 -0.30 -0.46
CA VAL A 140 12.80 0.79 -0.79
C VAL A 140 13.46 1.82 -1.70
N ILE A 141 12.87 2.03 -2.88
CA ILE A 141 13.28 3.06 -3.84
C ILE A 141 12.43 4.31 -3.62
N PHE A 142 13.07 5.39 -3.21
CA PHE A 142 12.51 6.71 -3.02
C PHE A 142 12.42 7.42 -4.36
N ALA A 143 11.29 7.29 -5.04
CA ALA A 143 11.04 7.95 -6.32
C ALA A 143 10.57 9.39 -6.09
N CYS A 144 11.48 10.34 -6.13
CA CYS A 144 11.27 11.72 -5.71
C CYS A 144 11.86 12.73 -6.70
N ARG A 145 11.23 13.91 -6.80
CA ARG A 145 11.74 15.01 -7.64
C ARG A 145 12.97 15.69 -7.02
N ASN A 146 12.97 15.87 -5.72
CA ASN A 146 14.08 16.50 -4.99
C ASN A 146 14.95 15.42 -4.35
N MET A 147 16.13 15.22 -4.94
CA MET A 147 17.07 14.17 -4.54
C MET A 147 17.73 14.46 -3.19
N GLU A 148 18.01 15.72 -2.87
CA GLU A 148 18.57 16.12 -1.57
C GLU A 148 17.57 15.80 -0.44
N SER A 149 16.30 16.16 -0.62
CA SER A 149 15.25 15.84 0.35
C SER A 149 15.03 14.33 0.48
N ALA A 150 15.16 13.57 -0.61
CA ALA A 150 15.07 12.12 -0.57
C ALA A 150 16.25 11.50 0.19
N GLN A 151 17.48 11.98 -0.04
CA GLN A 151 18.66 11.52 0.67
C GLN A 151 18.57 11.83 2.17
N ASN A 152 18.18 13.05 2.54
CA ASN A 152 17.96 13.44 3.94
C ASN A 152 16.92 12.55 4.65
N ALA A 153 15.87 12.13 3.92
CA ALA A 153 14.87 11.19 4.45
C ALA A 153 15.46 9.79 4.68
N ILE A 154 16.27 9.30 3.74
CA ILE A 154 16.98 8.02 3.84
C ILE A 154 17.96 8.03 5.02
N ASP A 155 18.71 9.11 5.20
CA ASP A 155 19.70 9.24 6.27
C ASP A 155 19.03 9.20 7.64
N LYS A 156 17.84 9.81 7.80
CA LYS A 156 17.03 9.70 9.02
C LYS A 156 16.62 8.26 9.31
N ILE A 157 16.16 7.51 8.30
CA ILE A 157 15.78 6.10 8.45
C ILE A 157 17.00 5.25 8.85
N LYS A 158 18.16 5.48 8.22
CA LYS A 158 19.39 4.78 8.55
C LYS A 158 19.94 5.13 9.94
N ALA A 159 19.72 6.36 10.40
CA ALA A 159 20.07 6.76 11.76
C ALA A 159 19.23 6.03 12.83
N GLU A 160 17.96 5.75 12.54
CA GLU A 160 17.10 4.95 13.42
C GLU A 160 17.41 3.44 13.35
N ARG A 161 17.72 2.94 12.13
CA ARG A 161 18.04 1.54 11.87
C ARG A 161 19.06 1.43 10.73
N SER A 162 20.31 1.16 11.07
CA SER A 162 21.44 1.18 10.14
C SER A 162 21.40 0.11 9.04
N ASN A 163 20.77 -1.02 9.29
CA ASN A 163 20.67 -2.15 8.35
C ASN A 163 19.50 -2.05 7.36
N THR A 164 18.94 -0.85 7.15
CA THR A 164 17.88 -0.63 6.15
C THR A 164 18.43 -0.43 4.75
N HIS A 165 17.67 -0.92 3.76
CA HIS A 165 18.01 -0.82 2.35
C HIS A 165 17.12 0.22 1.67
N CYS A 166 17.60 1.46 1.58
CA CYS A 166 16.90 2.56 0.93
C CYS A 166 17.80 3.24 -0.09
N GLU A 167 17.21 3.61 -1.22
CA GLU A 167 17.89 4.30 -2.31
C GLU A 167 17.00 5.38 -2.92
N ALA A 168 17.57 6.53 -3.26
CA ALA A 168 16.88 7.61 -3.95
C ALA A 168 17.10 7.51 -5.46
N MET A 169 16.00 7.64 -6.22
CA MET A 169 16.03 7.74 -7.68
C MET A 169 15.14 8.91 -8.14
N GLU A 170 15.68 9.73 -9.03
CA GLU A 170 15.00 10.92 -9.52
C GLU A 170 13.74 10.58 -10.32
N LEU A 171 12.60 11.13 -9.90
CA LEU A 171 11.31 11.03 -10.59
C LEU A 171 10.56 12.35 -10.49
N ASN A 172 10.32 12.99 -11.63
CA ASN A 172 9.43 14.14 -11.75
C ASN A 172 8.16 13.74 -12.51
N LEU A 173 7.04 13.61 -11.80
CA LEU A 173 5.74 13.22 -12.39
C LEU A 173 5.13 14.32 -13.29
N SER A 174 5.62 15.58 -13.22
CA SER A 174 5.23 16.64 -14.15
C SER A 174 6.01 16.62 -15.46
N SER A 175 6.77 15.53 -15.75
CA SER A 175 7.50 15.34 -17.00
C SER A 175 7.45 13.88 -17.40
N LEU A 176 6.77 13.57 -18.49
CA LEU A 176 6.68 12.21 -19.04
C LEU A 176 8.07 11.68 -19.45
N HIS A 177 8.95 12.58 -19.90
CA HIS A 177 10.36 12.24 -20.16
C HIS A 177 11.07 11.77 -18.90
N SER A 178 10.89 12.46 -17.76
CA SER A 178 11.47 12.04 -16.47
C SER A 178 10.92 10.70 -16.02
N VAL A 179 9.62 10.44 -16.18
CA VAL A 179 8.99 9.17 -15.86
C VAL A 179 9.60 8.02 -16.67
N LYS A 180 9.75 8.21 -17.99
CA LYS A 180 10.39 7.22 -18.87
C LYS A 180 11.86 6.97 -18.48
N LYS A 181 12.62 8.02 -18.20
CA LYS A 181 14.03 7.95 -17.74
C LYS A 181 14.12 7.15 -16.42
N PHE A 182 13.26 7.46 -15.45
CA PHE A 182 13.21 6.72 -14.19
C PHE A 182 12.98 5.22 -14.42
N ALA A 183 11.93 4.86 -15.17
CA ALA A 183 11.59 3.47 -15.43
C ALA A 183 12.71 2.72 -16.19
N THR A 184 13.38 3.39 -17.13
CA THR A 184 14.52 2.84 -17.86
C THR A 184 15.69 2.57 -16.90
N ASN A 185 16.06 3.54 -16.08
CA ASN A 185 17.14 3.43 -15.12
C ASN A 185 16.85 2.36 -14.05
N TYR A 186 15.60 2.25 -13.61
CA TYR A 186 15.19 1.19 -12.69
C TYR A 186 15.39 -0.19 -13.31
N LYS A 187 14.89 -0.41 -14.52
CA LYS A 187 14.98 -1.71 -15.24
C LYS A 187 16.41 -2.14 -15.58
N LEU A 188 17.34 -1.20 -15.72
CA LEU A 188 18.76 -1.50 -15.90
C LEU A 188 19.43 -2.04 -14.61
N ARG A 189 18.87 -1.76 -13.45
CA ARG A 189 19.46 -2.09 -12.14
C ARG A 189 18.71 -3.18 -11.40
N PHE A 190 17.41 -3.25 -11.61
CA PHE A 190 16.50 -4.16 -10.89
C PHE A 190 15.61 -4.89 -11.88
N ASN A 191 15.44 -6.18 -11.67
CA ASN A 191 14.67 -7.06 -12.55
C ASN A 191 13.23 -7.31 -12.08
N LYS A 192 12.84 -6.80 -10.90
CA LYS A 192 11.50 -6.96 -10.35
C LYS A 192 11.06 -5.75 -9.51
N VAL A 193 9.74 -5.59 -9.39
CA VAL A 193 9.05 -4.73 -8.43
C VAL A 193 8.01 -5.59 -7.73
N ASP A 194 8.12 -5.78 -6.44
CA ASP A 194 7.12 -6.50 -5.63
C ASP A 194 5.98 -5.57 -5.18
N ILE A 195 6.31 -4.29 -4.92
CA ILE A 195 5.37 -3.30 -4.39
C ILE A 195 5.57 -1.96 -5.12
N LEU A 196 4.52 -1.47 -5.78
CA LEU A 196 4.49 -0.14 -6.40
C LEU A 196 3.46 0.73 -5.70
N ILE A 197 3.90 1.79 -5.02
CA ILE A 197 3.02 2.71 -4.28
C ILE A 197 3.00 4.07 -4.98
N LEU A 198 1.87 4.38 -5.60
CA LEU A 198 1.59 5.63 -6.30
C LEU A 198 1.02 6.63 -5.30
N ASN A 199 1.92 7.20 -4.47
CA ASN A 199 1.55 8.02 -3.32
C ASN A 199 1.69 9.52 -3.58
N ALA A 200 2.63 9.96 -4.42
CA ALA A 200 2.87 11.38 -4.67
C ALA A 200 1.58 12.12 -5.07
N GLY A 201 1.49 13.37 -4.68
CA GLY A 201 0.38 14.22 -5.06
C GLY A 201 0.62 15.67 -4.70
N VAL A 202 -0.07 16.56 -5.40
CA VAL A 202 -0.09 17.99 -5.15
C VAL A 202 -1.53 18.45 -4.94
N PHE A 203 -1.70 19.52 -4.15
CA PHE A 203 -2.99 20.12 -3.82
C PHE A 203 -2.87 21.63 -3.66
N GLY A 204 -3.94 22.36 -3.95
CA GLY A 204 -4.02 23.79 -3.67
C GLY A 204 -3.11 24.67 -4.54
N MET A 205 -2.68 24.17 -5.71
CA MET A 205 -1.84 24.91 -6.64
C MET A 205 -2.69 25.85 -7.50
N ALA A 206 -2.12 27.02 -7.84
CA ALA A 206 -2.65 27.85 -8.92
C ALA A 206 -2.57 27.07 -10.24
N PHE A 207 -3.42 27.48 -11.20
CA PHE A 207 -3.37 26.91 -12.54
C PHE A 207 -1.97 27.08 -13.15
N SER A 208 -1.45 25.99 -13.67
CA SER A 208 -0.22 25.97 -14.47
C SER A 208 -0.24 24.77 -15.40
N LEU A 209 0.40 24.90 -16.54
CA LEU A 209 0.68 23.79 -17.44
C LEU A 209 2.11 23.29 -17.18
N THR A 210 2.29 21.99 -17.35
CA THR A 210 3.61 21.34 -17.34
C THR A 210 4.33 21.55 -18.68
N ASP A 211 5.59 21.13 -18.76
CA ASP A 211 6.37 21.13 -20.02
C ASP A 211 5.73 20.21 -21.08
N ASP A 212 4.94 19.23 -20.67
CA ASP A 212 4.18 18.33 -21.55
C ASP A 212 2.82 18.93 -21.97
N ASN A 213 2.51 20.20 -21.59
CA ASN A 213 1.27 20.93 -21.85
C ASN A 213 0.00 20.36 -21.21
N TYR A 214 0.12 19.61 -20.11
CA TYR A 214 -1.02 19.18 -19.30
C TYR A 214 -1.18 20.04 -18.05
N GLU A 215 -2.44 20.13 -17.54
CA GLU A 215 -2.70 20.78 -16.25
C GLU A 215 -1.92 20.03 -15.13
N THR A 216 -1.24 20.80 -14.28
CA THR A 216 -0.23 20.26 -13.36
C THR A 216 -0.78 19.27 -12.34
N LEU A 217 -1.99 19.52 -11.76
CA LEU A 217 -2.59 18.55 -10.82
C LEU A 217 -2.97 17.24 -11.53
N PHE A 218 -3.56 17.33 -12.69
CA PHE A 218 -3.94 16.15 -13.47
C PHE A 218 -2.70 15.33 -13.82
N GLN A 219 -1.66 15.97 -14.34
CA GLN A 219 -0.45 15.23 -14.72
C GLN A 219 0.26 14.62 -13.53
N VAL A 220 0.50 15.39 -12.47
CA VAL A 220 1.26 14.88 -11.31
C VAL A 220 0.48 13.81 -10.53
N ASN A 221 -0.82 14.03 -10.29
CA ASN A 221 -1.59 13.14 -9.45
C ASN A 221 -2.07 11.87 -10.18
N HIS A 222 -2.27 11.94 -11.51
CA HIS A 222 -2.84 10.84 -12.29
C HIS A 222 -1.95 10.43 -13.47
N LEU A 223 -1.80 11.27 -14.51
CA LEU A 223 -1.20 10.86 -15.78
C LEU A 223 0.26 10.38 -15.63
N GLY A 224 1.05 11.06 -14.82
CA GLY A 224 2.43 10.64 -14.53
C GLY A 224 2.52 9.28 -13.84
N HIS A 225 1.59 8.99 -12.92
CA HIS A 225 1.47 7.68 -12.27
C HIS A 225 0.96 6.60 -13.22
N PHE A 226 -0.03 6.91 -14.05
CA PHE A 226 -0.52 6.05 -15.10
C PHE A 226 0.64 5.62 -16.02
N TYR A 227 1.37 6.58 -16.55
CA TYR A 227 2.50 6.31 -17.45
C TYR A 227 3.63 5.55 -16.75
N LEU A 228 3.97 5.91 -15.51
CA LEU A 228 4.97 5.18 -14.72
C LEU A 228 4.61 3.71 -14.57
N THR A 229 3.37 3.42 -14.26
CA THR A 229 2.88 2.06 -14.05
C THR A 229 3.01 1.22 -15.31
N LEU A 230 2.62 1.77 -16.46
CA LEU A 230 2.79 1.11 -17.76
C LEU A 230 4.26 0.91 -18.13
N GLN A 231 5.12 1.89 -17.84
CA GLN A 231 6.56 1.77 -18.10
C GLN A 231 7.23 0.67 -17.23
N LEU A 232 6.68 0.35 -16.05
CA LEU A 232 7.20 -0.68 -15.13
C LEU A 232 6.53 -2.05 -15.32
N GLU A 233 5.58 -2.19 -16.24
CA GLU A 233 4.76 -3.40 -16.44
C GLU A 233 5.57 -4.69 -16.49
N PHE A 234 6.71 -4.69 -17.19
CA PHE A 234 7.52 -5.90 -17.41
C PHE A 234 8.37 -6.33 -16.20
N VAL A 235 8.49 -5.47 -15.19
CA VAL A 235 9.20 -5.79 -13.94
C VAL A 235 8.26 -6.00 -12.76
N LEU A 236 6.95 -5.81 -12.96
CA LEU A 236 5.93 -6.21 -12.02
C LEU A 236 5.66 -7.72 -12.20
N VAL A 237 6.07 -8.50 -11.23
CA VAL A 237 5.99 -9.97 -11.25
C VAL A 237 4.66 -10.46 -10.69
N SER A 238 4.34 -11.74 -10.90
CA SER A 238 3.16 -12.35 -10.26
C SER A 238 3.25 -12.23 -8.74
N GLY A 239 2.16 -11.82 -8.09
CA GLY A 239 2.12 -11.48 -6.67
C GLY A 239 2.47 -10.03 -6.36
N SER A 240 2.93 -9.23 -7.35
CA SER A 240 3.19 -7.80 -7.14
C SER A 240 1.91 -7.05 -6.76
N ARG A 241 2.09 -6.03 -5.93
CA ARG A 241 1.02 -5.16 -5.46
C ARG A 241 1.20 -3.74 -5.95
N VAL A 242 0.19 -3.20 -6.62
CA VAL A 242 0.10 -1.79 -7.01
C VAL A 242 -0.91 -1.11 -6.11
N VAL A 243 -0.46 -0.11 -5.36
CA VAL A 243 -1.27 0.63 -4.40
C VAL A 243 -1.44 2.06 -4.88
N VAL A 244 -2.67 2.44 -5.20
CA VAL A 244 -3.00 3.76 -5.75
C VAL A 244 -3.59 4.63 -4.64
N VAL A 245 -2.85 5.65 -4.21
CA VAL A 245 -3.31 6.56 -3.16
C VAL A 245 -4.26 7.60 -3.72
N SER A 246 -5.54 7.48 -3.35
CA SER A 246 -6.59 8.42 -3.66
C SER A 246 -6.94 9.29 -2.43
N SER A 247 -8.17 9.75 -2.33
CA SER A 247 -8.72 10.52 -1.21
C SER A 247 -10.24 10.37 -1.17
N GLU A 248 -10.86 10.54 -0.01
CA GLU A 248 -12.33 10.67 0.09
C GLU A 248 -12.88 11.83 -0.76
N SER A 249 -12.02 12.79 -1.10
CA SER A 249 -12.39 13.91 -1.98
C SER A 249 -12.81 13.48 -3.40
N HIS A 250 -12.48 12.24 -3.83
CA HIS A 250 -12.98 11.69 -5.10
C HIS A 250 -14.51 11.65 -5.18
N ARG A 251 -15.20 11.64 -4.04
CA ARG A 251 -16.68 11.67 -3.97
C ARG A 251 -17.28 13.01 -4.36
N PHE A 252 -16.47 14.06 -4.35
CA PHE A 252 -16.86 15.43 -4.70
C PHE A 252 -16.40 15.83 -6.12
N SER A 253 -15.97 14.87 -6.92
CA SER A 253 -15.66 15.09 -8.33
C SER A 253 -16.91 15.43 -9.11
N ASN A 254 -16.79 16.31 -10.12
CA ASN A 254 -17.82 16.66 -11.06
C ASN A 254 -17.68 15.97 -12.43
N LEU A 255 -16.71 15.05 -12.56
CA LEU A 255 -16.56 14.25 -13.77
C LEU A 255 -17.65 13.17 -13.87
N SER A 256 -18.05 12.90 -15.10
CA SER A 256 -18.95 11.80 -15.47
C SER A 256 -18.47 11.14 -16.76
N SER A 257 -18.92 9.93 -17.03
CA SER A 257 -18.60 9.21 -18.27
C SER A 257 -19.01 9.98 -19.53
N THR A 258 -20.10 10.75 -19.45
CA THR A 258 -20.59 11.57 -20.58
C THR A 258 -19.82 12.87 -20.80
N SER A 259 -19.26 13.47 -19.73
CA SER A 259 -18.52 14.75 -19.81
C SER A 259 -17.02 14.58 -19.91
N LEU A 260 -16.51 13.34 -19.85
CA LEU A 260 -15.08 13.08 -19.84
C LEU A 260 -14.46 13.34 -21.22
N SER A 261 -13.46 14.21 -21.22
CA SER A 261 -12.62 14.54 -22.37
C SER A 261 -11.24 15.00 -21.89
N GLN A 262 -10.28 15.08 -22.80
CA GLN A 262 -8.96 15.62 -22.48
C GLN A 262 -9.05 17.05 -21.91
N GLU A 263 -9.93 17.90 -22.45
CA GLU A 263 -10.11 19.28 -21.97
C GLU A 263 -10.73 19.35 -20.56
N THR A 264 -11.62 18.43 -20.20
CA THR A 264 -12.20 18.39 -18.85
C THR A 264 -11.21 17.89 -17.82
N LEU A 265 -10.30 16.99 -18.21
CA LEU A 265 -9.24 16.46 -17.36
C LEU A 265 -8.08 17.45 -17.21
N SER A 266 -7.69 18.08 -18.31
CA SER A 266 -6.56 18.99 -18.41
C SER A 266 -6.97 20.25 -19.18
N PRO A 267 -7.68 21.19 -18.53
CA PRO A 267 -8.11 22.43 -19.22
C PRO A 267 -6.90 23.24 -19.70
N PRO A 268 -6.93 23.77 -20.92
CA PRO A 268 -5.78 24.49 -21.48
C PRO A 268 -5.63 25.91 -20.91
N THR A 269 -6.63 26.42 -20.18
CA THR A 269 -6.64 27.78 -19.63
C THR A 269 -7.19 27.81 -18.21
N SER A 270 -6.88 28.90 -17.48
CA SER A 270 -7.36 29.13 -16.11
C SER A 270 -8.83 29.52 -15.98
N ARG A 271 -9.55 29.75 -17.06
CA ARG A 271 -10.93 30.31 -17.01
C ARG A 271 -11.93 29.46 -16.22
N THR A 272 -11.83 28.16 -16.34
CA THR A 272 -12.71 27.20 -15.67
C THR A 272 -12.00 26.42 -14.55
N TYR A 273 -10.74 26.80 -14.28
CA TYR A 273 -9.94 26.09 -13.31
C TYR A 273 -10.32 26.44 -11.87
N TRP A 274 -10.67 25.42 -11.12
CA TRP A 274 -10.84 25.49 -9.68
C TRP A 274 -10.01 24.39 -9.02
N THR A 275 -8.97 24.80 -8.28
CA THR A 275 -7.95 23.88 -7.75
C THR A 275 -8.53 22.75 -6.90
N LEU A 276 -9.60 23.01 -6.11
CA LEU A 276 -10.25 21.97 -5.31
C LEU A 276 -10.94 20.94 -6.19
N MET A 277 -11.61 21.38 -7.27
CA MET A 277 -12.26 20.48 -8.20
C MET A 277 -11.25 19.68 -9.02
N ALA A 278 -10.18 20.33 -9.49
CA ALA A 278 -9.09 19.65 -10.20
C ALA A 278 -8.48 18.55 -9.33
N TYR A 279 -8.29 18.80 -8.03
CA TYR A 279 -7.83 17.78 -7.08
C TYR A 279 -8.85 16.65 -6.93
N ASN A 280 -10.14 16.95 -6.69
CA ASN A 280 -11.20 15.95 -6.56
C ASN A 280 -11.25 15.05 -7.80
N ASN A 281 -11.18 15.66 -8.97
CA ASN A 281 -11.17 14.99 -10.27
C ASN A 281 -9.96 14.08 -10.41
N SER A 282 -8.75 14.55 -10.07
CA SER A 282 -7.54 13.72 -10.11
C SER A 282 -7.62 12.52 -9.20
N LYS A 283 -8.30 12.66 -8.04
CA LYS A 283 -8.47 11.55 -7.09
C LYS A 283 -9.55 10.55 -7.51
N LEU A 284 -10.58 10.99 -8.25
CA LEU A 284 -11.49 10.07 -8.92
C LEU A 284 -10.78 9.31 -10.05
N CYS A 285 -9.98 9.99 -10.86
CA CYS A 285 -9.16 9.34 -11.91
C CYS A 285 -8.27 8.23 -11.32
N ASN A 286 -7.71 8.43 -10.13
CA ASN A 286 -6.89 7.42 -9.46
C ASN A 286 -7.68 6.16 -9.09
N VAL A 287 -8.93 6.28 -8.62
CA VAL A 287 -9.78 5.11 -8.31
C VAL A 287 -10.19 4.39 -9.59
N LEU A 288 -10.66 5.14 -10.61
CA LEU A 288 -11.02 4.58 -11.92
C LEU A 288 -9.83 3.85 -12.57
N PHE A 289 -8.65 4.46 -12.55
CA PHE A 289 -7.41 3.86 -13.04
C PHE A 289 -7.09 2.55 -12.32
N ALA A 290 -7.16 2.53 -10.98
CA ALA A 290 -6.90 1.32 -10.20
C ALA A 290 -7.88 0.19 -10.57
N ASN A 291 -9.16 0.50 -10.76
CA ASN A 291 -10.18 -0.47 -11.12
C ASN A 291 -9.94 -1.05 -12.52
N GLU A 292 -9.66 -0.21 -13.51
CA GLU A 292 -9.41 -0.67 -14.88
C GLU A 292 -8.08 -1.44 -14.97
N LEU A 293 -7.04 -0.98 -14.29
CA LEU A 293 -5.75 -1.69 -14.22
C LEU A 293 -5.90 -3.07 -13.56
N ALA A 294 -6.67 -3.16 -12.47
CA ALA A 294 -6.97 -4.41 -11.78
C ALA A 294 -7.63 -5.44 -12.71
N LYS A 295 -8.57 -4.98 -13.54
CA LYS A 295 -9.23 -5.83 -14.54
C LYS A 295 -8.25 -6.29 -15.62
N ARG A 296 -7.42 -5.38 -16.15
CA ARG A 296 -6.47 -5.67 -17.23
C ARG A 296 -5.33 -6.58 -16.81
N TRP A 297 -4.88 -6.47 -15.56
CA TRP A 297 -3.72 -7.22 -15.04
C TRP A 297 -4.08 -8.40 -14.15
N LYS A 298 -5.34 -8.77 -14.07
CA LYS A 298 -5.80 -9.94 -13.31
C LYS A 298 -5.05 -11.21 -13.69
N ASP A 299 -4.95 -11.49 -14.98
CA ASP A 299 -4.30 -12.72 -15.49
C ASP A 299 -2.77 -12.69 -15.37
N LYS A 300 -2.17 -11.50 -15.14
CA LYS A 300 -0.75 -11.37 -14.82
C LYS A 300 -0.42 -11.69 -13.36
N GLY A 301 -1.45 -11.87 -12.53
CA GLY A 301 -1.29 -12.07 -11.10
C GLY A 301 -0.77 -10.82 -10.36
N VAL A 302 -0.99 -9.62 -10.92
CA VAL A 302 -0.66 -8.34 -10.28
C VAL A 302 -1.92 -7.79 -9.61
N TYR A 303 -1.83 -7.50 -8.32
CA TYR A 303 -2.98 -7.05 -7.52
C TYR A 303 -2.96 -5.54 -7.35
N VAL A 304 -4.03 -4.88 -7.78
CA VAL A 304 -4.16 -3.42 -7.81
C VAL A 304 -5.31 -2.99 -6.91
N ASN A 305 -5.02 -2.19 -5.91
CA ASN A 305 -6.04 -1.65 -5.02
C ASN A 305 -5.83 -0.15 -4.82
N SER A 306 -6.92 0.58 -4.61
CA SER A 306 -6.89 2.01 -4.30
C SER A 306 -7.29 2.26 -2.85
N LEU A 307 -6.91 3.42 -2.31
CA LEU A 307 -7.21 3.74 -0.92
C LEU A 307 -7.33 5.24 -0.66
N HIS A 308 -7.93 5.53 0.50
CA HIS A 308 -7.81 6.81 1.19
C HIS A 308 -6.97 6.62 2.47
N PRO A 309 -5.93 7.45 2.69
CA PRO A 309 -5.04 7.29 3.84
C PRO A 309 -5.63 7.76 5.17
N GLY A 310 -6.82 8.31 5.15
CA GLY A 310 -7.53 8.84 6.32
C GLY A 310 -7.72 10.36 6.26
N ASN A 311 -8.74 10.84 6.99
CA ASN A 311 -9.07 12.25 7.05
C ASN A 311 -8.10 13.02 7.97
N LEU A 312 -7.91 14.30 7.67
CA LEU A 312 -7.17 15.24 8.53
C LEU A 312 -5.75 14.76 8.88
N VAL A 313 -4.99 14.31 7.88
CA VAL A 313 -3.57 13.99 8.08
C VAL A 313 -2.76 15.27 8.02
N SER A 314 -2.02 15.59 9.09
CA SER A 314 -1.07 16.70 9.09
C SER A 314 0.13 16.36 8.21
N SER A 315 0.04 16.69 6.92
CA SER A 315 1.11 16.48 5.94
C SER A 315 1.42 17.78 5.18
N ASP A 316 2.57 17.81 4.50
CA ASP A 316 2.99 18.95 3.67
C ASP A 316 2.12 19.16 2.40
N LEU A 317 1.09 18.36 2.21
CA LEU A 317 0.19 18.44 1.06
C LEU A 317 -0.50 19.82 0.99
N SER A 318 -0.85 20.42 2.13
CA SER A 318 -1.52 21.73 2.24
C SER A 318 -0.58 22.94 2.22
N ARG A 319 0.72 22.77 1.95
CA ARG A 319 1.72 23.85 2.04
C ARG A 319 1.44 25.05 1.14
N HIS A 320 0.70 24.85 0.05
CA HIS A 320 0.39 25.89 -0.94
C HIS A 320 -0.93 26.63 -0.68
N TRP A 321 -1.73 26.23 0.34
CA TRP A 321 -3.04 26.84 0.60
C TRP A 321 -3.24 27.18 2.07
N TRP A 322 -3.01 28.44 2.43
CA TRP A 322 -3.01 28.91 3.83
C TRP A 322 -4.32 28.73 4.59
N PRO A 323 -5.57 28.82 3.98
CA PRO A 323 -6.79 28.62 4.75
C PRO A 323 -6.90 27.18 5.26
N TYR A 324 -6.42 26.21 4.48
CA TYR A 324 -6.41 24.81 4.89
C TYR A 324 -5.40 24.54 5.99
N ARG A 325 -4.25 25.21 5.97
CA ARG A 325 -3.26 25.14 7.06
C ARG A 325 -3.84 25.64 8.38
N MET A 326 -4.64 26.71 8.34
CA MET A 326 -5.29 27.27 9.53
C MET A 326 -6.38 26.31 10.07
N LEU A 327 -7.19 25.72 9.20
CA LEU A 327 -8.16 24.70 9.55
C LEU A 327 -7.49 23.48 10.19
N PHE A 328 -6.36 23.01 9.61
CA PHE A 328 -5.58 21.89 10.17
C PHE A 328 -4.94 22.24 11.51
N ALA A 329 -4.51 23.47 11.74
CA ALA A 329 -3.97 23.89 13.02
C ALA A 329 -5.03 23.80 14.14
N ILE A 330 -6.27 24.15 13.83
CA ILE A 330 -7.41 24.06 14.76
C ILE A 330 -7.83 22.59 14.98
N ALA A 331 -7.83 21.79 13.91
CA ALA A 331 -8.25 20.38 13.94
C ALA A 331 -7.14 19.43 14.46
N ARG A 332 -5.94 19.92 14.74
CA ARG A 332 -4.75 19.14 15.11
C ARG A 332 -4.96 18.09 16.20
N PRO A 333 -5.76 18.31 17.27
CA PRO A 333 -6.04 17.28 18.27
C PRO A 333 -6.81 16.08 17.75
N PHE A 334 -7.49 16.23 16.60
CA PHE A 334 -8.32 15.19 15.97
C PHE A 334 -7.68 14.62 14.70
N THR A 335 -6.44 15.02 14.37
CA THR A 335 -5.75 14.54 13.17
C THR A 335 -5.07 13.21 13.43
N LYS A 336 -5.05 12.35 12.41
CA LYS A 336 -4.25 11.13 12.43
C LYS A 336 -2.75 11.44 12.43
N SER A 337 -1.98 10.64 13.17
CA SER A 337 -0.53 10.62 13.02
C SER A 337 -0.13 10.12 11.63
N LEU A 338 1.08 10.45 11.16
CA LEU A 338 1.61 9.91 9.90
C LEU A 338 1.68 8.38 9.92
N GLN A 339 1.98 7.78 11.06
CA GLN A 339 2.01 6.32 11.25
C GLN A 339 0.63 5.69 11.06
N GLN A 340 -0.42 6.31 11.57
CA GLN A 340 -1.80 5.86 11.35
C GLN A 340 -2.26 6.11 9.92
N ALA A 341 -1.82 7.21 9.28
CA ALA A 341 -2.17 7.50 7.90
C ALA A 341 -1.49 6.55 6.91
N ALA A 342 -0.28 6.09 7.20
CA ALA A 342 0.45 5.13 6.39
C ALA A 342 -0.10 3.69 6.53
N SER A 343 -0.89 3.38 7.58
CA SER A 343 -1.33 2.03 7.87
C SER A 343 -2.13 1.39 6.73
N THR A 344 -3.08 2.12 6.13
CA THR A 344 -3.89 1.60 5.02
C THR A 344 -3.04 1.34 3.77
N THR A 345 -2.05 2.20 3.50
CA THR A 345 -1.11 2.01 2.38
C THR A 345 -0.28 0.76 2.58
N VAL A 346 0.28 0.59 3.78
CA VAL A 346 1.08 -0.59 4.15
C VAL A 346 0.21 -1.85 4.14
N TYR A 347 -1.02 -1.78 4.64
CA TYR A 347 -1.99 -2.87 4.60
C TYR A 347 -2.26 -3.35 3.17
N CYS A 348 -2.61 -2.45 2.27
CA CYS A 348 -2.82 -2.79 0.86
C CYS A 348 -1.55 -3.37 0.20
N ALA A 349 -0.38 -2.91 0.60
CA ALA A 349 0.90 -3.32 0.05
C ALA A 349 1.38 -4.70 0.55
N THR A 350 1.02 -5.11 1.77
CA THR A 350 1.72 -6.23 2.43
C THR A 350 0.82 -7.25 3.12
N ALA A 351 -0.45 -6.95 3.38
CA ALA A 351 -1.31 -7.83 4.15
C ALA A 351 -1.55 -9.17 3.42
N PRO A 352 -1.31 -10.33 4.08
CA PRO A 352 -1.49 -11.64 3.43
C PRO A 352 -2.96 -11.91 3.12
N GLU A 353 -3.88 -11.37 3.93
CA GLU A 353 -5.31 -11.46 3.66
C GLU A 353 -5.75 -10.76 2.37
N LEU A 354 -4.87 -9.96 1.75
CA LEU A 354 -5.10 -9.35 0.45
C LEU A 354 -4.42 -10.09 -0.71
N ASP A 355 -3.87 -11.27 -0.47
CA ASP A 355 -3.40 -12.14 -1.55
C ASP A 355 -4.59 -12.55 -2.44
N ASN A 356 -4.42 -12.41 -3.75
CA ASN A 356 -5.46 -12.59 -4.77
C ASN A 356 -6.65 -11.60 -4.68
N VAL A 357 -6.47 -10.47 -3.96
CA VAL A 357 -7.46 -9.40 -3.85
C VAL A 357 -7.06 -8.23 -4.72
N THR A 358 -7.92 -7.85 -5.68
CA THR A 358 -7.67 -6.77 -6.63
C THR A 358 -8.95 -6.00 -6.94
N GLY A 359 -8.82 -4.72 -7.33
CA GLY A 359 -9.94 -3.87 -7.73
C GLY A 359 -10.80 -3.37 -6.55
N LEU A 360 -10.24 -3.31 -5.34
CA LEU A 360 -10.95 -2.81 -4.17
C LEU A 360 -10.46 -1.43 -3.73
N TYR A 361 -11.36 -0.73 -3.02
CA TYR A 361 -11.07 0.54 -2.37
C TYR A 361 -11.03 0.36 -0.85
N PHE A 362 -10.02 0.94 -0.21
CA PHE A 362 -9.77 0.80 1.23
C PHE A 362 -9.74 2.15 1.94
N ASN A 363 -10.28 2.16 3.16
CA ASN A 363 -10.16 3.27 4.11
C ASN A 363 -10.00 2.69 5.53
N ASN A 364 -9.05 3.18 6.31
CA ASN A 364 -8.78 2.68 7.67
C ASN A 364 -8.52 1.16 7.72
N CYS A 365 -7.78 0.63 6.76
CA CYS A 365 -7.55 -0.81 6.57
C CYS A 365 -8.83 -1.65 6.33
N CYS A 366 -9.97 -1.00 6.08
CA CYS A 366 -11.25 -1.65 5.79
C CYS A 366 -11.55 -1.55 4.29
N ARG A 367 -12.16 -2.61 3.75
CA ARG A 367 -12.81 -2.55 2.45
C ARG A 367 -13.99 -1.59 2.50
N CYS A 368 -14.07 -0.65 1.59
CA CYS A 368 -15.14 0.32 1.47
C CYS A 368 -15.65 0.42 0.04
N ALA A 369 -16.91 0.84 -0.13
CA ALA A 369 -17.42 1.22 -1.45
C ALA A 369 -16.90 2.63 -1.80
N PRO A 370 -16.25 2.83 -2.96
CA PRO A 370 -15.94 4.16 -3.46
C PRO A 370 -17.23 4.88 -3.91
N SER A 371 -17.11 6.09 -4.50
CA SER A 371 -18.27 6.79 -5.08
C SER A 371 -18.91 5.96 -6.21
N SER A 372 -20.19 6.20 -6.50
CA SER A 372 -20.88 5.54 -7.62
C SER A 372 -20.18 5.77 -8.96
N ALA A 373 -19.68 6.99 -9.21
CA ALA A 373 -18.90 7.31 -10.39
C ALA A 373 -17.62 6.46 -10.49
N ALA A 374 -16.96 6.18 -9.37
CA ALA A 374 -15.76 5.34 -9.33
C ALA A 374 -16.03 3.83 -9.56
N GLN A 375 -17.29 3.39 -9.45
CA GLN A 375 -17.72 2.02 -9.70
C GLN A 375 -18.17 1.78 -11.15
N ASP A 376 -18.23 2.83 -11.96
CA ASP A 376 -18.63 2.75 -13.36
C ASP A 376 -17.46 2.23 -14.22
N SER A 377 -17.61 1.01 -14.74
CA SER A 377 -16.59 0.34 -15.55
C SER A 377 -16.42 0.97 -16.94
N GLU A 378 -17.47 1.53 -17.52
CA GLU A 378 -17.40 2.24 -18.79
C GLU A 378 -16.63 3.56 -18.64
N PHE A 379 -16.86 4.26 -17.53
CA PHE A 379 -16.12 5.44 -17.17
C PHE A 379 -14.62 5.16 -16.97
N ALA A 380 -14.30 4.06 -16.27
CA ALA A 380 -12.90 3.65 -16.06
C ALA A 380 -12.21 3.30 -17.39
N GLN A 381 -12.89 2.59 -18.30
CA GLN A 381 -12.40 2.29 -19.65
C GLN A 381 -12.16 3.57 -20.45
N LYS A 382 -13.10 4.49 -20.49
CA LYS A 382 -12.98 5.75 -21.20
C LYS A 382 -11.82 6.62 -20.69
N LEU A 383 -11.63 6.68 -19.35
CA LEU A 383 -10.47 7.37 -18.77
C LEU A 383 -9.15 6.70 -19.19
N TRP A 384 -9.11 5.38 -19.22
CA TRP A 384 -7.94 4.64 -19.69
C TRP A 384 -7.60 4.99 -21.13
N ASP A 385 -8.58 4.99 -22.03
CA ASP A 385 -8.39 5.28 -23.45
C ASP A 385 -7.83 6.70 -23.65
N ILE A 386 -8.44 7.71 -23.01
CA ILE A 386 -7.95 9.11 -23.06
C ILE A 386 -6.54 9.24 -22.45
N SER A 387 -6.22 8.47 -21.40
CA SER A 387 -4.88 8.53 -20.76
C SER A 387 -3.80 7.82 -21.57
N THR A 388 -4.19 7.01 -22.54
CA THR A 388 -3.26 6.26 -23.43
C THR A 388 -2.95 7.06 -24.70
N GLU A 389 -3.86 7.92 -25.18
CA GLU A 389 -3.65 8.85 -26.29
C GLU A 389 -2.59 9.91 -25.96
#